data_ccaf5aa41d7d7c62f6d5a430fec4aee4
#
_entry.id   ccaf5aa41d7d7c62f6d5a430fec4aee4
#
_cell.length_a   1.000
_cell.length_b   1.000
_cell.length_c   1.000
_cell.angle_alpha   90.00
_cell.angle_beta   90.00
_cell.angle_gamma   90.00
#
_symmetry.space_group_name_H-M   'P 1'
#
loop_
_entity.id
_entity.type
_entity.pdbx_description
1 polymer ?
#
loop_
_entity_poly.entity_id
_entity_poly.type
_entity_poly.pdbx_seq_one_letter_code
_entity_poly.pdbx_strand_id
1 'polypeptide(L)'
;MVRPEWIGPWAFYGPQAARGITIVRVIASSVRKGNVLDIDGKLCVVLTAESFHPGKGTPTTQIDMRRISDGVKISQRYKTVEQVERAVVEDREHTFLYNDAEGFHFMNSENYDQITLQDDLVGDGSAYLQPEMKVMLSMHEGTAISIVLPQKVVLEVTDTEPTTKGQTASSSYKPATLSNGVRTNVPPFISIGTRIVVMTADGSYVERAKD
;
A
#
# COMPACT_ATOMS: atom_id res chain seq x y z
N MET A 1 -66.53 21.52 -5.92
CA MET A 1 -66.34 20.17 -5.40
C MET A 1 -65.39 19.44 -6.34
N VAL A 2 -64.12 19.57 -6.14
CA VAL A 2 -63.07 18.99 -6.98
C VAL A 2 -62.22 18.09 -6.09
N ARG A 3 -62.18 16.81 -6.42
CA ARG A 3 -61.38 15.81 -5.71
C ARG A 3 -59.90 15.95 -6.09
N PRO A 4 -58.94 15.90 -5.15
CA PRO A 4 -57.52 15.81 -5.53
C PRO A 4 -57.21 14.36 -5.89
N GLU A 5 -56.54 14.20 -7.03
CA GLU A 5 -55.96 12.95 -7.51
C GLU A 5 -54.89 12.45 -6.57
N TRP A 6 -54.98 11.21 -6.21
CA TRP A 6 -53.95 10.45 -5.51
C TRP A 6 -52.78 10.20 -6.44
N ILE A 7 -51.68 10.91 -6.25
CA ILE A 7 -50.39 10.55 -6.84
C ILE A 7 -49.76 9.54 -5.89
N GLY A 8 -49.73 8.27 -6.31
CA GLY A 8 -49.10 7.18 -5.58
C GLY A 8 -47.61 7.41 -5.36
N PRO A 9 -47.00 6.88 -4.28
CA PRO A 9 -45.59 7.05 -3.97
C PRO A 9 -44.76 6.08 -4.80
N TRP A 10 -44.46 6.45 -6.03
CA TRP A 10 -43.28 5.91 -6.71
C TRP A 10 -42.12 6.81 -6.34
N ALA A 11 -41.74 6.73 -5.05
CA ALA A 11 -40.44 7.22 -4.66
C ALA A 11 -39.38 6.40 -5.41
N PHE A 12 -38.80 7.00 -6.39
CA PHE A 12 -37.55 6.60 -6.99
C PHE A 12 -36.52 6.33 -5.87
N TYR A 13 -36.35 5.09 -5.52
CA TYR A 13 -35.10 4.63 -4.95
C TYR A 13 -34.07 4.63 -6.09
N GLY A 14 -33.64 5.81 -6.46
CA GLY A 14 -32.34 5.97 -7.12
C GLY A 14 -31.28 5.54 -6.11
N PRO A 15 -30.19 4.91 -6.57
CA PRO A 15 -29.09 4.61 -5.67
C PRO A 15 -28.70 5.93 -4.98
N GLN A 16 -28.68 5.94 -3.67
CA GLN A 16 -28.15 7.05 -2.90
C GLN A 16 -26.75 7.33 -3.43
N ALA A 17 -26.64 8.40 -4.20
CA ALA A 17 -25.37 9.05 -4.46
C ALA A 17 -24.86 9.59 -3.12
N ALA A 18 -24.46 8.67 -2.25
CA ALA A 18 -23.78 8.95 -1.03
C ALA A 18 -22.38 9.39 -1.43
N ARG A 19 -22.12 10.71 -1.26
CA ARG A 19 -20.78 11.23 -1.06
C ARG A 19 -19.91 11.16 -2.31
N GLY A 20 -19.78 12.19 -3.06
CA GLY A 20 -18.78 12.61 -4.06
C GLY A 20 -17.68 11.66 -4.55
N ILE A 21 -17.82 10.37 -4.33
CA ILE A 21 -16.87 9.34 -4.73
C ILE A 21 -17.06 9.05 -6.21
N THR A 22 -16.07 9.37 -7.01
CA THR A 22 -16.03 8.88 -8.39
C THR A 22 -15.69 7.39 -8.37
N ILE A 23 -16.64 6.56 -8.77
CA ILE A 23 -16.46 5.11 -8.89
C ILE A 23 -16.24 4.76 -10.35
N VAL A 24 -15.20 3.97 -10.62
CA VAL A 24 -14.88 3.46 -11.95
C VAL A 24 -14.93 1.93 -11.92
N ARG A 25 -15.63 1.33 -12.87
CA ARG A 25 -15.65 -0.12 -13.02
C ARG A 25 -14.39 -0.59 -13.73
N VAL A 26 -13.69 -1.53 -13.11
CA VAL A 26 -12.47 -2.14 -13.62
C VAL A 26 -12.58 -3.66 -13.54
N ILE A 27 -11.82 -4.39 -14.38
CA ILE A 27 -11.77 -5.86 -14.28
C ILE A 27 -10.91 -6.27 -13.07
N ALA A 28 -11.29 -7.35 -12.40
CA ALA A 28 -10.62 -7.81 -11.17
C ALA A 28 -9.12 -8.06 -11.38
N SER A 29 -8.70 -8.54 -12.55
CA SER A 29 -7.28 -8.76 -12.87
C SER A 29 -6.44 -7.47 -12.98
N SER A 30 -7.08 -6.31 -13.14
CA SER A 30 -6.39 -5.01 -13.18
C SER A 30 -6.17 -4.39 -11.79
N VAL A 31 -6.80 -4.97 -10.77
CA VAL A 31 -6.66 -4.49 -9.38
C VAL A 31 -5.23 -4.73 -8.88
N ARG A 32 -4.70 -3.78 -8.13
CA ARG A 32 -3.35 -3.82 -7.54
C ARG A 32 -3.41 -3.44 -6.06
N LYS A 33 -2.37 -3.82 -5.32
CA LYS A 33 -2.15 -3.36 -3.93
C LYS A 33 -2.26 -1.83 -3.86
N GLY A 34 -2.94 -1.32 -2.85
CA GLY A 34 -3.18 0.11 -2.65
C GLY A 34 -4.42 0.65 -3.37
N ASN A 35 -5.02 -0.10 -4.31
CA ASN A 35 -6.29 0.33 -4.87
C ASN A 35 -7.39 0.32 -3.79
N VAL A 36 -8.37 1.19 -3.95
CA VAL A 36 -9.55 1.23 -3.09
C VAL A 36 -10.75 0.72 -3.87
N LEU A 37 -11.39 -0.30 -3.35
CA LEU A 37 -12.59 -0.88 -3.92
C LEU A 37 -13.81 -0.50 -3.08
N ASP A 38 -14.93 -0.25 -3.75
CA ASP A 38 -16.22 -0.17 -3.09
C ASP A 38 -16.87 -1.56 -3.11
N ILE A 39 -17.10 -2.10 -1.92
CA ILE A 39 -17.75 -3.39 -1.74
C ILE A 39 -19.03 -3.14 -0.92
N ASP A 40 -20.17 -3.19 -1.59
CA ASP A 40 -21.49 -2.95 -0.99
C ASP A 40 -21.59 -1.61 -0.22
N GLY A 41 -21.04 -0.53 -0.81
CA GLY A 41 -21.02 0.80 -0.19
C GLY A 41 -19.96 0.98 0.92
N LYS A 42 -19.01 0.05 1.03
CA LYS A 42 -17.92 0.11 2.01
C LYS A 42 -16.57 0.14 1.29
N LEU A 43 -15.81 1.17 1.57
CA LEU A 43 -14.48 1.30 1.00
C LEU A 43 -13.51 0.31 1.64
N CYS A 44 -12.77 -0.40 0.79
CA CYS A 44 -11.79 -1.40 1.18
C CYS A 44 -10.46 -1.14 0.45
N VAL A 45 -9.39 -1.04 1.19
CA VAL A 45 -8.03 -0.93 0.62
C VAL A 45 -7.50 -2.33 0.28
N VAL A 46 -6.99 -2.50 -0.93
CA VAL A 46 -6.41 -3.76 -1.40
C VAL A 46 -5.03 -3.96 -0.80
N LEU A 47 -4.84 -5.07 -0.10
CA LEU A 47 -3.57 -5.49 0.48
C LEU A 47 -2.77 -6.33 -0.50
N THR A 48 -3.44 -7.33 -1.13
CA THR A 48 -2.86 -8.18 -2.18
C THR A 48 -3.89 -8.47 -3.25
N ALA A 49 -3.44 -8.68 -4.49
CA ALA A 49 -4.28 -9.12 -5.60
C ALA A 49 -3.49 -10.12 -6.45
N GLU A 50 -3.92 -11.37 -6.42
CA GLU A 50 -3.23 -12.48 -7.10
C GLU A 50 -4.16 -13.13 -8.12
N SER A 51 -3.67 -13.25 -9.35
CA SER A 51 -4.44 -13.88 -10.44
C SER A 51 -3.96 -15.33 -10.65
N PHE A 52 -4.90 -16.24 -10.56
CA PHE A 52 -4.70 -17.66 -10.77
C PHE A 52 -5.22 -18.07 -12.15
N HIS A 53 -4.34 -18.68 -12.93
CA HIS A 53 -4.66 -19.21 -14.26
C HIS A 53 -4.50 -20.73 -14.23
N PRO A 54 -5.54 -21.51 -13.86
CA PRO A 54 -5.46 -22.97 -13.89
C PRO A 54 -5.37 -23.46 -15.33
N GLY A 55 -4.63 -24.53 -15.59
CA GLY A 55 -4.51 -25.12 -16.93
C GLY A 55 -5.85 -25.61 -17.50
N LYS A 56 -6.83 -25.93 -16.64
CA LYS A 56 -8.24 -26.20 -16.97
C LYS A 56 -9.11 -25.46 -15.96
N GLY A 57 -10.05 -24.67 -16.45
CA GLY A 57 -11.00 -23.91 -15.61
C GLY A 57 -10.99 -22.41 -15.88
N THR A 58 -11.86 -21.70 -15.16
CA THR A 58 -11.99 -20.24 -15.29
C THR A 58 -10.87 -19.55 -14.50
N PRO A 59 -10.10 -18.63 -15.11
CA PRO A 59 -9.14 -17.81 -14.38
C PRO A 59 -9.83 -16.98 -13.31
N THR A 60 -9.21 -16.91 -12.13
CA THR A 60 -9.73 -16.17 -10.98
C THR A 60 -8.67 -15.22 -10.41
N THR A 61 -9.13 -14.12 -9.83
CA THR A 61 -8.29 -13.18 -9.07
C THR A 61 -8.76 -13.20 -7.63
N GLN A 62 -7.85 -13.53 -6.73
CA GLN A 62 -8.08 -13.40 -5.28
C GLN A 62 -7.60 -12.03 -4.84
N ILE A 63 -8.46 -11.31 -4.11
CA ILE A 63 -8.18 -9.98 -3.62
C ILE A 63 -8.36 -9.99 -2.11
N ASP A 64 -7.28 -9.74 -1.39
CA ASP A 64 -7.30 -9.53 0.04
C ASP A 64 -7.34 -8.03 0.31
N MET A 65 -8.27 -7.60 1.13
CA MET A 65 -8.59 -6.20 1.36
C MET A 65 -8.74 -5.94 2.85
N ARG A 66 -8.58 -4.68 3.24
CA ARG A 66 -8.93 -4.19 4.58
C ARG A 66 -10.03 -3.14 4.43
N ARG A 67 -11.13 -3.32 5.15
CA ARG A 67 -12.18 -2.30 5.21
C ARG A 67 -11.67 -1.09 5.97
N ILE A 68 -11.87 0.11 5.41
CA ILE A 68 -11.36 1.36 5.97
C ILE A 68 -12.07 1.73 7.27
N SER A 69 -13.38 1.43 7.38
CA SER A 69 -14.21 1.86 8.50
C SER A 69 -13.94 1.14 9.82
N ASP A 70 -13.47 -0.10 9.79
CA ASP A 70 -13.32 -0.97 10.98
C ASP A 70 -12.06 -1.83 10.96
N GLY A 71 -11.19 -1.67 9.95
CA GLY A 71 -9.93 -2.40 9.82
C GLY A 71 -10.07 -3.90 9.53
N VAL A 72 -11.30 -4.41 9.35
CA VAL A 72 -11.54 -5.85 9.12
C VAL A 72 -10.95 -6.31 7.81
N LYS A 73 -10.16 -7.37 7.85
CA LYS A 73 -9.62 -8.03 6.65
C LYS A 73 -10.71 -8.87 5.98
N ILE A 74 -10.84 -8.72 4.68
CA ILE A 74 -11.79 -9.42 3.81
C ILE A 74 -11.00 -10.05 2.68
N SER A 75 -11.27 -11.31 2.38
CA SER A 75 -10.70 -12.00 1.21
C SER A 75 -11.85 -12.40 0.28
N GLN A 76 -11.78 -11.97 -0.97
CA GLN A 76 -12.78 -12.30 -1.98
C GLN A 76 -12.12 -12.79 -3.26
N ARG A 77 -12.81 -13.74 -3.92
CA ARG A 77 -12.37 -14.31 -5.19
C ARG A 77 -13.34 -13.93 -6.29
N TYR A 78 -12.80 -13.33 -7.33
CA TYR A 78 -13.52 -12.88 -8.52
C TYR A 78 -13.08 -13.69 -9.74
N LYS A 79 -13.94 -13.79 -10.76
CA LYS A 79 -13.45 -14.18 -12.10
C LYS A 79 -12.51 -13.08 -12.60
N THR A 80 -11.44 -13.44 -13.31
CA THR A 80 -10.42 -12.48 -13.77
C THR A 80 -11.02 -11.31 -14.59
N VAL A 81 -12.09 -11.60 -15.34
CA VAL A 81 -12.81 -10.62 -16.18
C VAL A 81 -14.00 -9.96 -15.49
N GLU A 82 -14.29 -10.35 -14.26
CA GLU A 82 -15.39 -9.78 -13.48
C GLU A 82 -15.13 -8.31 -13.16
N GLN A 83 -16.16 -7.50 -13.23
CA GLN A 83 -16.06 -6.07 -12.94
C GLN A 83 -16.21 -5.83 -11.44
N VAL A 84 -15.32 -5.02 -10.91
CA VAL A 84 -15.33 -4.51 -9.53
C VAL A 84 -15.35 -3.00 -9.55
N GLU A 85 -15.95 -2.40 -8.54
CA GLU A 85 -16.05 -0.95 -8.42
C GLU A 85 -14.82 -0.41 -7.67
N ARG A 86 -14.02 0.40 -8.38
CA ARG A 86 -12.83 1.07 -7.82
C ARG A 86 -13.16 2.53 -7.54
N ALA A 87 -12.99 2.94 -6.29
CA ALA A 87 -13.06 4.34 -5.91
C ALA A 87 -11.84 5.10 -6.46
N VAL A 88 -12.10 6.27 -7.03
CA VAL A 88 -11.03 7.21 -7.38
C VAL A 88 -10.66 7.98 -6.14
N VAL A 89 -9.41 7.89 -5.75
CA VAL A 89 -8.81 8.59 -4.63
C VAL A 89 -7.83 9.62 -5.16
N GLU A 90 -7.60 10.68 -4.40
CA GLU A 90 -6.59 11.67 -4.73
C GLU A 90 -5.27 11.27 -4.10
N ASP A 91 -4.28 11.02 -4.93
CA ASP A 91 -2.91 10.77 -4.47
C ASP A 91 -2.20 12.11 -4.26
N ARG A 92 -1.73 12.36 -3.05
CA ARG A 92 -1.00 13.58 -2.67
C ARG A 92 0.35 13.25 -2.09
N GLU A 93 1.38 13.98 -2.54
CA GLU A 93 2.73 13.83 -1.99
C GLU A 93 2.81 14.44 -0.60
N HIS A 94 3.33 13.65 0.33
CA HIS A 94 3.61 14.06 1.70
C HIS A 94 5.05 13.73 2.06
N THR A 95 5.60 14.50 2.97
CA THR A 95 6.93 14.26 3.55
C THR A 95 6.76 13.68 4.94
N PHE A 96 7.39 12.54 5.22
CA PHE A 96 7.43 11.99 6.57
C PHE A 96 8.31 12.87 7.47
N LEU A 97 7.80 13.24 8.63
CA LEU A 97 8.51 14.07 9.59
C LEU A 97 9.15 13.24 10.70
N TYR A 98 8.33 12.61 11.51
CA TYR A 98 8.72 11.79 12.66
C TYR A 98 7.57 10.88 13.09
N ASN A 99 7.85 9.99 14.03
CA ASN A 99 6.85 9.19 14.72
C ASN A 99 6.94 9.38 16.23
N ASP A 100 5.81 9.28 16.90
CA ASP A 100 5.69 9.34 18.36
C ASP A 100 4.58 8.41 18.86
N ALA A 101 4.11 8.61 20.11
CA ALA A 101 3.04 7.81 20.71
C ALA A 101 1.67 8.01 20.04
N GLU A 102 1.49 9.10 19.30
CA GLU A 102 0.24 9.40 18.58
C GLU A 102 0.22 8.78 17.18
N GLY A 103 1.39 8.40 16.63
CA GLY A 103 1.54 7.76 15.32
C GLY A 103 2.64 8.38 14.46
N PHE A 104 2.46 8.27 13.16
CA PHE A 104 3.39 8.77 12.14
C PHE A 104 2.91 10.10 11.59
N HIS A 105 3.76 11.13 11.67
CA HIS A 105 3.44 12.48 11.26
C HIS A 105 3.97 12.78 9.87
N PHE A 106 3.09 13.26 9.02
CA PHE A 106 3.41 13.62 7.63
C PHE A 106 2.98 15.06 7.36
N MET A 107 3.68 15.72 6.46
CA MET A 107 3.38 17.06 6.01
C MET A 107 3.10 17.04 4.49
N ASN A 108 2.00 17.62 4.10
CA ASN A 108 1.66 17.76 2.68
C ASN A 108 2.67 18.68 2.00
N SER A 109 3.21 18.26 0.85
CA SER A 109 4.24 19.01 0.12
C SER A 109 3.74 20.30 -0.55
N GLU A 110 2.41 20.44 -0.73
CA GLU A 110 1.80 21.58 -1.43
C GLU A 110 1.33 22.69 -0.47
N ASN A 111 0.59 22.30 0.57
CA ASN A 111 -0.08 23.25 1.48
C ASN A 111 0.48 23.24 2.91
N TYR A 112 1.45 22.35 3.18
CA TYR A 112 2.13 22.20 4.49
C TYR A 112 1.21 21.74 5.64
N ASP A 113 0.00 21.30 5.33
CA ASP A 113 -0.88 20.71 6.33
C ASP A 113 -0.27 19.43 6.88
N GLN A 114 -0.39 19.24 8.19
CA GLN A 114 0.10 18.04 8.85
C GLN A 114 -1.03 17.04 9.09
N ILE A 115 -0.70 15.78 8.94
CA ILE A 115 -1.61 14.66 9.18
C ILE A 115 -0.88 13.58 9.97
N THR A 116 -1.59 12.94 10.91
CA THR A 116 -1.06 11.81 11.68
C THR A 116 -1.74 10.53 11.23
N LEU A 117 -0.94 9.53 10.90
CA LEU A 117 -1.41 8.19 10.52
C LEU A 117 -1.12 7.20 11.64
N GLN A 118 -2.08 6.31 11.88
CA GLN A 118 -1.92 5.23 12.85
C GLN A 118 -1.09 4.08 12.26
N ASP A 119 -0.48 3.29 13.14
CA ASP A 119 0.34 2.11 12.79
C ASP A 119 -0.37 1.16 11.82
N ASP A 120 -1.68 0.97 12.00
CA ASP A 120 -2.49 0.09 11.17
C ASP A 120 -2.50 0.48 9.68
N LEU A 121 -2.42 1.79 9.40
CA LEU A 121 -2.43 2.29 8.03
C LEU A 121 -1.05 2.20 7.38
N VAL A 122 0.00 2.47 8.16
CA VAL A 122 1.40 2.42 7.69
C VAL A 122 1.88 0.97 7.57
N GLY A 123 1.51 0.12 8.53
CA GLY A 123 1.81 -1.31 8.55
C GLY A 123 3.32 -1.60 8.50
N ASP A 124 3.69 -2.70 7.81
CA ASP A 124 5.08 -3.16 7.70
C ASP A 124 6.02 -2.16 7.02
N GLY A 125 5.46 -1.19 6.30
CA GLY A 125 6.21 -0.10 5.68
C GLY A 125 6.87 0.85 6.68
N SER A 126 6.39 0.88 7.93
CA SER A 126 6.87 1.77 8.99
C SER A 126 8.38 1.65 9.23
N ALA A 127 8.92 0.43 9.12
CA ALA A 127 10.36 0.16 9.29
C ALA A 127 11.24 0.86 8.25
N TYR A 128 10.68 1.22 7.09
CA TYR A 128 11.43 1.86 6.00
C TYR A 128 11.27 3.38 5.96
N LEU A 129 10.40 3.95 6.79
CA LEU A 129 10.24 5.39 6.86
C LEU A 129 11.49 6.06 7.44
N GLN A 130 11.97 7.10 6.75
CA GLN A 130 13.09 7.93 7.16
C GLN A 130 12.63 9.39 7.19
N PRO A 131 13.14 10.21 8.13
CA PRO A 131 12.86 11.65 8.13
C PRO A 131 13.08 12.25 6.73
N GLU A 132 12.21 13.18 6.35
CA GLU A 132 12.20 13.85 5.04
C GLU A 132 11.88 12.93 3.84
N MET A 133 11.52 11.67 4.07
CA MET A 133 11.11 10.78 2.99
C MET A 133 9.79 11.23 2.38
N LYS A 134 9.76 11.31 1.05
CA LYS A 134 8.55 11.56 0.28
C LYS A 134 7.76 10.28 0.09
N VAL A 135 6.47 10.34 0.41
CA VAL A 135 5.51 9.25 0.26
C VAL A 135 4.26 9.75 -0.47
N MET A 136 3.51 8.86 -1.07
CA MET A 136 2.21 9.17 -1.64
C MET A 136 1.12 8.72 -0.68
N LEU A 137 0.26 9.63 -0.25
CA LEU A 137 -0.95 9.31 0.50
C LEU A 137 -2.15 9.36 -0.43
N SER A 138 -2.91 8.27 -0.47
CA SER A 138 -4.21 8.27 -1.13
C SER A 138 -5.24 8.85 -0.17
N MET A 139 -5.82 9.97 -0.56
CA MET A 139 -6.76 10.73 0.24
C MET A 139 -8.19 10.52 -0.25
N HIS A 140 -9.10 10.41 0.69
CA HIS A 140 -10.53 10.41 0.42
C HIS A 140 -11.23 11.35 1.41
N GLU A 141 -11.93 12.36 0.91
CA GLU A 141 -12.62 13.39 1.73
C GLU A 141 -11.72 13.97 2.85
N GLY A 142 -10.45 14.23 2.53
CA GLY A 142 -9.50 14.80 3.50
C GLY A 142 -8.90 13.78 4.49
N THR A 143 -9.31 12.51 4.41
CA THR A 143 -8.77 11.45 5.26
C THR A 143 -7.82 10.58 4.44
N ALA A 144 -6.64 10.29 4.97
CA ALA A 144 -5.72 9.35 4.34
C ALA A 144 -6.24 7.92 4.52
N ILE A 145 -6.30 7.17 3.44
CA ILE A 145 -6.82 5.80 3.40
C ILE A 145 -5.78 4.76 3.01
N SER A 146 -4.67 5.19 2.43
CA SER A 146 -3.56 4.34 2.05
C SER A 146 -2.27 5.15 1.97
N ILE A 147 -1.14 4.48 2.22
CA ILE A 147 0.21 5.03 2.03
C ILE A 147 0.98 4.16 1.04
N VAL A 148 1.68 4.81 0.14
CA VAL A 148 2.59 4.17 -0.81
C VAL A 148 3.99 4.74 -0.60
N LEU A 149 4.91 3.88 -0.14
CA LEU A 149 6.31 4.24 0.03
C LEU A 149 7.04 4.18 -1.32
N PRO A 150 8.18 4.89 -1.46
CA PRO A 150 9.10 4.68 -2.57
C PRO A 150 9.47 3.21 -2.70
N GLN A 151 9.59 2.70 -3.92
CA GLN A 151 9.91 1.29 -4.16
C GLN A 151 11.26 0.88 -3.59
N LYS A 152 12.18 1.84 -3.49
CA LYS A 152 13.56 1.64 -3.04
C LYS A 152 13.92 2.64 -1.98
N VAL A 153 14.74 2.20 -1.03
CA VAL A 153 15.27 3.05 0.05
C VAL A 153 16.76 2.73 0.26
N VAL A 154 17.51 3.76 0.65
CA VAL A 154 18.92 3.59 1.00
C VAL A 154 19.04 3.38 2.51
N LEU A 155 19.68 2.28 2.90
CA LEU A 155 19.93 1.93 4.31
C LEU A 155 21.40 1.55 4.50
N GLU A 156 21.92 1.77 5.69
CA GLU A 156 23.26 1.37 6.07
C GLU A 156 23.26 -0.03 6.68
N VAL A 157 24.28 -0.81 6.37
CA VAL A 157 24.52 -2.13 6.99
C VAL A 157 25.17 -1.93 8.36
N THR A 158 24.48 -2.27 9.42
CA THR A 158 24.96 -2.13 10.80
C THR A 158 25.66 -3.39 11.32
N ASP A 159 25.26 -4.55 10.80
CA ASP A 159 25.85 -5.84 11.19
C ASP A 159 25.84 -6.82 10.01
N THR A 160 26.96 -7.53 9.81
CA THR A 160 27.12 -8.63 8.85
C THR A 160 28.38 -9.42 9.14
N GLU A 161 28.41 -10.68 8.71
CA GLU A 161 29.59 -11.52 8.84
C GLU A 161 30.79 -10.95 8.07
N PRO A 162 32.01 -11.02 8.65
CA PRO A 162 33.22 -10.59 7.96
C PRO A 162 33.47 -11.48 6.72
N THR A 163 33.97 -10.85 5.66
CA THR A 163 34.36 -11.59 4.46
C THR A 163 35.68 -12.31 4.71
N THR A 164 35.67 -13.63 4.82
CA THR A 164 36.88 -14.45 4.94
C THR A 164 37.57 -14.54 3.59
N LYS A 165 38.84 -14.11 3.50
CA LYS A 165 39.69 -14.29 2.32
C LYS A 165 39.86 -15.79 2.07
N GLY A 166 39.30 -16.30 0.97
CA GLY A 166 39.44 -17.70 0.57
C GLY A 166 38.11 -18.45 0.32
N GLN A 167 36.97 -17.88 0.63
CA GLN A 167 35.73 -18.40 0.10
C GLN A 167 35.68 -18.04 -1.40
N THR A 168 35.96 -19.05 -2.20
CA THR A 168 35.76 -19.01 -3.66
C THR A 168 34.37 -18.47 -3.96
N ALA A 169 34.32 -17.67 -5.03
CA ALA A 169 33.18 -16.94 -5.55
C ALA A 169 31.97 -17.81 -5.99
N SER A 170 31.54 -18.76 -5.17
CA SER A 170 30.23 -19.33 -5.27
C SER A 170 29.28 -18.41 -4.51
N SER A 171 28.57 -17.63 -5.24
CA SER A 171 27.48 -16.68 -5.01
C SER A 171 26.58 -16.90 -3.79
N SER A 172 27.12 -17.14 -2.61
CA SER A 172 26.33 -17.25 -1.41
C SER A 172 26.17 -15.86 -0.80
N TYR A 173 24.97 -15.34 -0.85
CA TYR A 173 24.57 -14.17 -0.08
C TYR A 173 24.80 -14.46 1.41
N LYS A 174 25.18 -13.45 2.17
CA LYS A 174 25.33 -13.51 3.62
C LYS A 174 24.29 -12.65 4.32
N PRO A 175 23.85 -13.02 5.54
CA PRO A 175 22.91 -12.23 6.30
C PRO A 175 23.54 -10.88 6.71
N ALA A 176 22.72 -9.84 6.69
CA ALA A 176 23.05 -8.52 7.16
C ALA A 176 21.86 -7.89 7.88
N THR A 177 22.15 -7.08 8.90
CA THR A 177 21.17 -6.25 9.60
C THR A 177 21.38 -4.81 9.16
N LEU A 178 20.27 -4.13 8.87
CA LEU A 178 20.26 -2.76 8.40
C LEU A 178 20.00 -1.77 9.54
N SER A 179 20.25 -0.50 9.30
CA SER A 179 20.09 0.59 10.29
C SER A 179 18.66 0.72 10.85
N ASN A 180 17.67 0.21 10.15
CA ASN A 180 16.28 0.14 10.60
C ASN A 180 15.91 -1.19 11.31
N GLY A 181 16.89 -2.05 11.58
CA GLY A 181 16.69 -3.37 12.22
C GLY A 181 16.19 -4.47 11.30
N VAL A 182 15.88 -4.18 10.04
CA VAL A 182 15.47 -5.20 9.06
C VAL A 182 16.66 -6.07 8.67
N ARG A 183 16.42 -7.38 8.55
CA ARG A 183 17.42 -8.35 8.09
C ARG A 183 17.23 -8.63 6.59
N THR A 184 18.33 -8.65 5.87
CA THR A 184 18.36 -8.99 4.44
C THR A 184 19.59 -9.81 4.11
N ASN A 185 19.59 -10.39 2.91
CA ASN A 185 20.76 -11.09 2.39
C ASN A 185 21.52 -10.18 1.43
N VAL A 186 22.83 -10.04 1.64
CA VAL A 186 23.70 -9.18 0.82
C VAL A 186 24.82 -9.98 0.19
N PRO A 187 25.40 -9.52 -0.95
CA PRO A 187 26.58 -10.12 -1.54
C PRO A 187 27.79 -10.13 -0.57
N PRO A 188 28.74 -11.08 -0.72
CA PRO A 188 29.87 -11.23 0.20
C PRO A 188 30.76 -10.00 0.37
N PHE A 189 30.83 -9.15 -0.65
CA PHE A 189 31.68 -7.93 -0.66
C PHE A 189 31.09 -6.76 0.13
N ILE A 190 29.85 -6.85 0.58
CA ILE A 190 29.23 -5.82 1.41
C ILE A 190 29.76 -5.95 2.84
N SER A 191 30.16 -4.83 3.43
CA SER A 191 30.70 -4.74 4.80
C SER A 191 29.85 -3.81 5.65
N ILE A 192 30.06 -3.86 6.97
CA ILE A 192 29.47 -2.91 7.93
C ILE A 192 29.81 -1.49 7.51
N GLY A 193 28.86 -0.55 7.65
CA GLY A 193 28.98 0.84 7.22
C GLY A 193 28.71 1.06 5.73
N THR A 194 28.48 0.00 4.94
CA THR A 194 28.12 0.15 3.53
C THR A 194 26.66 0.57 3.39
N ARG A 195 26.42 1.63 2.62
CA ARG A 195 25.06 2.05 2.24
C ARG A 195 24.58 1.21 1.05
N ILE A 196 23.42 0.63 1.17
CA ILE A 196 22.82 -0.23 0.15
C ILE A 196 21.40 0.22 -0.18
N VAL A 197 20.98 -0.05 -1.40
CA VAL A 197 19.62 0.14 -1.87
C VAL A 197 18.84 -1.16 -1.65
N VAL A 198 17.71 -1.08 -0.98
CA VAL A 198 16.81 -2.22 -0.76
C VAL A 198 15.40 -1.92 -1.27
N MET A 199 14.67 -2.95 -1.63
CA MET A 199 13.25 -2.84 -1.97
C MET A 199 12.43 -2.67 -0.70
N THR A 200 11.49 -1.75 -0.69
CA THR A 200 10.59 -1.54 0.48
C THR A 200 9.52 -2.61 0.60
N ALA A 201 9.26 -3.37 -0.47
CA ALA A 201 8.23 -4.40 -0.49
C ALA A 201 8.60 -5.66 0.31
N ASP A 202 9.87 -6.05 0.27
CA ASP A 202 10.37 -7.32 0.84
C ASP A 202 11.74 -7.20 1.51
N GLY A 203 12.34 -6.00 1.55
CA GLY A 203 13.66 -5.78 2.12
C GLY A 203 14.82 -6.35 1.31
N SER A 204 14.59 -6.82 0.08
CA SER A 204 15.63 -7.44 -0.74
C SER A 204 16.70 -6.44 -1.18
N TYR A 205 17.95 -6.89 -1.17
CA TYR A 205 19.08 -6.11 -1.68
C TYR A 205 18.96 -5.88 -3.18
N VAL A 206 19.18 -4.65 -3.62
CA VAL A 206 19.20 -4.27 -5.04
C VAL A 206 20.64 -4.00 -5.50
N GLU A 207 21.28 -3.02 -4.89
CA GLU A 207 22.61 -2.59 -5.27
C GLU A 207 23.29 -1.81 -4.14
N ARG A 208 24.61 -1.59 -4.25
CA ARG A 208 25.32 -0.64 -3.38
C ARG A 208 24.89 0.79 -3.76
N ALA A 209 24.57 1.61 -2.76
CA ALA A 209 24.26 3.00 -3.01
C ALA A 209 25.49 3.71 -3.60
N LYS A 210 25.28 4.57 -4.58
CA LYS A 210 26.30 5.46 -5.12
C LYS A 210 26.36 6.68 -4.22
N ASP A 211 27.57 7.11 -3.87
CA ASP A 211 27.83 8.35 -3.15
C ASP A 211 27.54 9.55 -4.03
#